data_5fcff656cec02932cb137c72e44108a0
#
_entry.id   5fcff656cec02932cb137c72e44108a0
#
_cell.length_a   1.000
_cell.length_b   1.000
_cell.length_c   1.000
_cell.angle_alpha   90.00
_cell.angle_beta   90.00
_cell.angle_gamma   90.00
#
_symmetry.space_group_name_H-M   'P 1'
#
loop_
_entity.id
_entity.type
_entity.pdbx_description
1 polymer ?
#
loop_
_entity_poly.entity_id
_entity_poly.type
_entity_poly.pdbx_seq_one_letter_code
_entity_poly.pdbx_strand_id
1 'polypeptide(L)'
;MGRASHQRALEVWANGEHVATWHLPSRRPMELVYSTQWLDSSRARPLSLSLPLGVKGSVLSGARVENFFRNLLPDSEAIRRRMASKFRVATPDAFDLLEAVGRDCIGALQLLPSGVDPVDFNKVVAQPLSEREVAEHLRRTVTSAGLGPKQEGDDFRISLAGAQEKSALPWFDGRWCMPHGATPTTHIMKLPLGTVGQAVKVDMSTSVENEWLCTKILSAYGLDVAPSSIGVFEDQKVLVVERFDRRWQGIANGTHCV
;
A
#
# COMPACT_ATOMS: atom_id res chain seq x y z
N MET A 1 -1.96 41.49 -7.08
CA MET A 1 -1.01 40.40 -6.66
C MET A 1 -1.74 39.08 -6.77
N GLY A 2 -1.46 38.28 -7.79
CA GLY A 2 -2.05 36.97 -7.98
C GLY A 2 -1.55 36.01 -6.90
N ARG A 3 -2.49 35.40 -6.19
CA ARG A 3 -2.22 34.36 -5.21
C ARG A 3 -1.51 33.21 -5.95
N ALA A 4 -0.26 32.94 -5.61
CA ALA A 4 0.45 31.77 -6.14
C ALA A 4 -0.42 30.55 -5.89
N SER A 5 -0.89 29.90 -6.95
CA SER A 5 -1.58 28.63 -6.88
C SER A 5 -0.54 27.63 -6.36
N HIS A 6 -0.64 27.23 -5.09
CA HIS A 6 0.19 26.15 -4.57
C HIS A 6 -0.15 24.87 -5.35
N GLN A 7 0.70 24.53 -6.29
CA GLN A 7 0.64 23.26 -6.98
C GLN A 7 0.94 22.16 -5.94
N ARG A 8 -0.02 21.25 -5.73
CA ARG A 8 0.18 20.12 -4.83
C ARG A 8 1.11 19.11 -5.51
N ALA A 9 2.02 18.53 -4.75
CA ALA A 9 2.93 17.51 -5.24
C ALA A 9 3.21 16.46 -4.16
N LEU A 10 3.46 15.22 -4.60
CA LEU A 10 3.96 14.13 -3.77
C LEU A 10 5.29 13.66 -4.32
N GLU A 11 6.24 13.47 -3.42
CA GLU A 11 7.54 12.89 -3.74
C GLU A 11 7.42 11.37 -3.73
N VAL A 12 7.87 10.74 -4.80
CA VAL A 12 7.89 9.29 -4.97
C VAL A 12 9.27 8.78 -4.62
N TRP A 13 9.33 7.94 -3.60
CA TRP A 13 10.56 7.34 -3.10
C TRP A 13 10.54 5.83 -3.29
N ALA A 14 11.71 5.23 -3.47
CA ALA A 14 11.89 3.78 -3.46
C ALA A 14 13.20 3.44 -2.73
N ASN A 15 13.09 2.64 -1.67
CA ASN A 15 14.25 2.23 -0.85
C ASN A 15 15.14 3.42 -0.43
N GLY A 16 14.53 4.53 -0.03
CA GLY A 16 15.22 5.74 0.41
C GLY A 16 15.81 6.61 -0.71
N GLU A 17 15.60 6.26 -1.98
CA GLU A 17 16.00 7.10 -3.11
C GLU A 17 14.80 7.87 -3.68
N HIS A 18 15.02 9.15 -3.97
CA HIS A 18 14.01 9.97 -4.62
C HIS A 18 13.91 9.62 -6.10
N VAL A 19 12.78 9.03 -6.48
CA VAL A 19 12.51 8.51 -7.83
C VAL A 19 11.91 9.57 -8.74
N ALA A 20 10.86 10.24 -8.28
CA ALA A 20 10.09 11.17 -9.09
C ALA A 20 9.26 12.11 -8.23
N THR A 21 8.73 13.17 -8.83
CA THR A 21 7.72 14.03 -8.24
C THR A 21 6.41 13.88 -9.01
N TRP A 22 5.33 13.59 -8.32
CA TRP A 22 3.97 13.53 -8.86
C TRP A 22 3.22 14.82 -8.56
N HIS A 23 2.89 15.58 -9.60
CA HIS A 23 2.24 16.88 -9.50
C HIS A 23 0.74 16.79 -9.78
N LEU A 24 -0.04 17.52 -8.97
CA LEU A 24 -1.46 17.79 -9.18
C LEU A 24 -1.66 19.27 -9.57
N PRO A 25 -1.57 19.64 -10.86
CA PRO A 25 -1.83 20.99 -11.32
C PRO A 25 -3.33 21.32 -11.25
N SER A 26 -3.68 22.57 -10.93
CA SER A 26 -5.09 22.98 -10.76
C SER A 26 -5.94 22.97 -12.04
N ARG A 27 -5.32 23.00 -13.23
CA ARG A 27 -6.02 23.13 -14.53
C ARG A 27 -5.40 22.31 -15.65
N ARG A 28 -4.50 21.40 -15.36
CA ARG A 28 -3.84 20.51 -16.33
C ARG A 28 -3.90 19.08 -15.82
N PRO A 29 -3.74 18.07 -16.69
CA PRO A 29 -3.62 16.68 -16.26
C PRO A 29 -2.50 16.49 -15.23
N MET A 30 -2.61 15.45 -14.40
CA MET A 30 -1.55 15.03 -13.49
C MET A 30 -0.25 14.79 -14.25
N GLU A 31 0.86 15.17 -13.63
CA GLU A 31 2.19 15.12 -14.24
C GLU A 31 3.15 14.33 -13.34
N LEU A 32 4.06 13.58 -13.95
CA LEU A 32 5.15 12.89 -13.27
C LEU A 32 6.48 13.30 -13.91
N VAL A 33 7.42 13.68 -13.06
CA VAL A 33 8.78 14.04 -13.47
C VAL A 33 9.76 13.16 -12.70
N TYR A 34 10.53 12.34 -13.41
CA TYR A 34 11.60 11.58 -12.79
C TYR A 34 12.71 12.50 -12.29
N SER A 35 13.26 12.22 -11.10
CA SER A 35 14.35 12.99 -10.56
C SER A 35 15.63 12.78 -11.38
N THR A 36 16.45 13.80 -11.49
CA THR A 36 17.76 13.70 -12.16
C THR A 36 18.64 12.67 -11.48
N GLN A 37 18.63 12.65 -10.15
CA GLN A 37 19.40 11.69 -9.37
C GLN A 37 19.02 10.24 -9.67
N TRP A 38 17.71 9.95 -9.78
CA TRP A 38 17.21 8.62 -10.15
C TRP A 38 17.63 8.23 -11.55
N LEU A 39 17.51 9.14 -12.52
CA LEU A 39 17.90 8.88 -13.92
C LEU A 39 19.39 8.61 -14.07
N ASP A 40 20.24 9.12 -13.19
CA ASP A 40 21.68 8.88 -13.16
C ASP A 40 22.07 7.65 -12.30
N SER A 41 21.15 7.09 -11.55
CA SER A 41 21.40 5.94 -10.67
C SER A 41 21.58 4.66 -11.48
N SER A 42 22.53 3.81 -11.08
CA SER A 42 22.66 2.44 -11.61
C SER A 42 21.47 1.55 -11.29
N ARG A 43 20.61 1.96 -10.34
CA ARG A 43 19.35 1.30 -9.96
C ARG A 43 18.15 1.86 -10.71
N ALA A 44 18.34 2.83 -11.60
CA ALA A 44 17.27 3.46 -12.35
C ALA A 44 16.42 2.42 -13.08
N ARG A 45 15.15 2.42 -12.80
CA ARG A 45 14.13 1.62 -13.48
C ARG A 45 12.83 2.42 -13.57
N PRO A 46 12.00 2.17 -14.59
CA PRO A 46 10.69 2.83 -14.67
C PRO A 46 9.78 2.38 -13.54
N LEU A 47 8.92 3.27 -13.06
CA LEU A 47 7.86 2.92 -12.11
C LEU A 47 6.87 1.90 -12.70
N SER A 48 6.69 1.95 -14.01
CA SER A 48 5.82 1.05 -14.77
C SER A 48 6.21 1.07 -16.24
N LEU A 49 5.85 0.04 -17.00
CA LEU A 49 5.97 0.04 -18.45
C LEU A 49 5.19 1.20 -19.10
N SER A 50 4.09 1.66 -18.48
CA SER A 50 3.33 2.83 -18.93
C SER A 50 3.98 4.18 -18.56
N LEU A 51 4.96 4.16 -17.67
CA LEU A 51 5.70 5.33 -17.19
C LEU A 51 7.22 5.14 -17.44
N PRO A 52 7.65 5.02 -18.72
CA PRO A 52 9.04 4.74 -19.04
C PRO A 52 9.97 5.87 -18.59
N LEU A 53 11.23 5.54 -18.35
CA LEU A 53 12.26 6.56 -18.15
C LEU A 53 12.38 7.39 -19.43
N GLY A 54 12.59 8.69 -19.25
CA GLY A 54 12.82 9.64 -20.34
C GLY A 54 14.12 10.39 -20.17
N VAL A 55 14.32 11.40 -20.99
CA VAL A 55 15.43 12.34 -20.80
C VAL A 55 15.19 13.22 -19.56
N LYS A 56 16.26 13.75 -18.97
CA LYS A 56 16.15 14.64 -17.80
C LYS A 56 15.21 15.79 -18.07
N GLY A 57 14.30 16.04 -17.13
CA GLY A 57 13.29 17.09 -17.23
C GLY A 57 12.09 16.77 -18.12
N SER A 58 12.01 15.56 -18.71
CA SER A 58 10.81 15.15 -19.44
C SER A 58 9.62 14.97 -18.49
N VAL A 59 8.44 15.40 -18.96
CA VAL A 59 7.19 15.32 -18.21
C VAL A 59 6.32 14.22 -18.80
N LEU A 60 5.97 13.23 -17.99
CA LEU A 60 4.91 12.28 -18.30
C LEU A 60 3.59 12.86 -17.79
N SER A 61 2.50 12.76 -18.55
CA SER A 61 1.23 13.38 -18.16
C SER A 61 0.01 12.59 -18.62
N GLY A 62 -1.14 12.96 -18.07
CA GLY A 62 -2.45 12.47 -18.43
C GLY A 62 -2.81 11.11 -17.84
N ALA A 63 -3.73 10.40 -18.50
CA ALA A 63 -4.36 9.18 -17.96
C ALA A 63 -3.37 8.09 -17.53
N ARG A 64 -2.22 7.96 -18.17
CA ARG A 64 -1.21 6.96 -17.78
C ARG A 64 -0.63 7.22 -16.38
N VAL A 65 -0.44 8.49 -16.01
CA VAL A 65 0.03 8.88 -14.68
C VAL A 65 -1.09 8.64 -13.66
N GLU A 66 -2.28 9.15 -13.94
CA GLU A 66 -3.45 8.99 -13.07
C GLU A 66 -3.77 7.52 -12.81
N ASN A 67 -3.84 6.70 -13.85
CA ASN A 67 -4.16 5.28 -13.73
C ASN A 67 -3.10 4.50 -12.95
N PHE A 68 -1.81 4.83 -13.11
CA PHE A 68 -0.76 4.19 -12.32
C PHE A 68 -0.98 4.40 -10.83
N PHE A 69 -1.13 5.64 -10.39
CA PHE A 69 -1.34 5.93 -8.96
C PHE A 69 -2.70 5.45 -8.45
N ARG A 70 -3.75 5.54 -9.27
CA ARG A 70 -5.05 5.01 -8.91
C ARG A 70 -5.03 3.49 -8.68
N ASN A 71 -4.23 2.75 -9.44
CA ASN A 71 -4.08 1.31 -9.30
C ASN A 71 -3.28 0.88 -8.05
N LEU A 72 -2.69 1.81 -7.31
CA LEU A 72 -2.12 1.53 -5.99
C LEU A 72 -3.19 1.44 -4.90
N LEU A 73 -4.41 1.90 -5.17
CA LEU A 73 -5.54 1.95 -4.24
C LEU A 73 -6.55 0.82 -4.49
N PRO A 74 -7.43 0.53 -3.52
CA PRO A 74 -8.54 -0.40 -3.73
C PRO A 74 -9.43 -0.02 -4.92
N ASP A 75 -9.87 -1.02 -5.70
CA ASP A 75 -10.74 -0.81 -6.85
C ASP A 75 -12.15 -0.34 -6.45
N SER A 76 -12.61 -0.82 -5.30
CA SER A 76 -13.95 -0.48 -4.77
C SER A 76 -14.02 0.98 -4.34
N GLU A 77 -14.91 1.74 -4.96
CA GLU A 77 -15.19 3.13 -4.56
C GLU A 77 -15.70 3.21 -3.12
N ALA A 78 -16.49 2.23 -2.67
CA ALA A 78 -16.98 2.16 -1.30
C ALA A 78 -15.82 2.05 -0.30
N ILE A 79 -14.81 1.24 -0.60
CA ILE A 79 -13.60 1.12 0.23
C ILE A 79 -12.84 2.45 0.23
N ARG A 80 -12.62 3.08 -0.92
CA ARG A 80 -11.95 4.38 -1.00
C ARG A 80 -12.67 5.48 -0.22
N ARG A 81 -14.00 5.53 -0.27
CA ARG A 81 -14.80 6.48 0.53
C ARG A 81 -14.63 6.24 2.03
N ARG A 82 -14.60 4.97 2.49
CA ARG A 82 -14.32 4.65 3.90
C ARG A 82 -12.91 5.08 4.31
N MET A 83 -11.92 4.83 3.44
CA MET A 83 -10.55 5.31 3.67
C MET A 83 -10.52 6.83 3.79
N ALA A 84 -11.17 7.56 2.88
CA ALA A 84 -11.24 9.01 2.92
C ALA A 84 -11.84 9.52 4.24
N SER A 85 -12.91 8.90 4.71
CA SER A 85 -13.51 9.19 6.02
C SER A 85 -12.56 8.87 7.18
N LYS A 86 -11.96 7.68 7.18
CA LYS A 86 -11.04 7.22 8.23
C LYS A 86 -9.82 8.15 8.37
N PHE A 87 -9.21 8.51 7.25
CA PHE A 87 -8.00 9.35 7.24
C PHE A 87 -8.32 10.84 7.14
N ARG A 88 -9.62 11.22 7.11
CA ARG A 88 -10.09 12.60 7.07
C ARG A 88 -9.50 13.41 5.90
N VAL A 89 -9.41 12.76 4.74
CA VAL A 89 -8.99 13.43 3.50
C VAL A 89 -10.20 14.04 2.78
N ALA A 90 -9.94 15.05 1.94
CA ALA A 90 -10.99 15.85 1.33
C ALA A 90 -11.82 15.05 0.31
N THR A 91 -11.19 14.17 -0.46
CA THR A 91 -11.84 13.38 -1.52
C THR A 91 -11.36 11.93 -1.52
N PRO A 92 -12.11 10.98 -2.11
CA PRO A 92 -11.65 9.61 -2.34
C PRO A 92 -10.74 9.47 -3.57
N ASP A 93 -10.25 10.58 -4.13
CA ASP A 93 -9.36 10.60 -5.28
C ASP A 93 -7.97 10.09 -4.94
N ALA A 94 -7.26 9.60 -5.97
CA ALA A 94 -5.98 8.94 -5.77
C ALA A 94 -4.95 9.84 -5.08
N PHE A 95 -4.90 11.13 -5.43
CA PHE A 95 -3.92 12.04 -4.86
C PHE A 95 -4.15 12.25 -3.35
N ASP A 96 -5.39 12.56 -2.95
CA ASP A 96 -5.73 12.82 -1.54
C ASP A 96 -5.53 11.57 -0.68
N LEU A 97 -5.95 10.40 -1.20
CA LEU A 97 -5.77 9.15 -0.48
C LEU A 97 -4.30 8.77 -0.33
N LEU A 98 -3.51 8.84 -1.42
CA LEU A 98 -2.10 8.45 -1.39
C LEU A 98 -1.24 9.44 -0.58
N GLU A 99 -1.60 10.71 -0.51
CA GLU A 99 -0.98 11.66 0.43
C GLU A 99 -1.15 11.18 1.88
N ALA A 100 -2.28 10.56 2.19
CA ALA A 100 -2.57 10.06 3.54
C ALA A 100 -2.00 8.66 3.81
N VAL A 101 -2.06 7.73 2.83
CA VAL A 101 -1.77 6.30 3.06
C VAL A 101 -0.60 5.76 2.21
N GLY A 102 0.04 6.57 1.40
CA GLY A 102 1.07 6.13 0.45
C GLY A 102 2.44 5.81 1.05
N ARG A 103 2.56 5.59 2.35
CA ARG A 103 3.85 5.31 3.01
C ARG A 103 4.36 3.88 2.79
N ASP A 104 3.48 2.95 2.45
CA ASP A 104 3.82 1.57 2.10
C ASP A 104 2.97 1.11 0.91
N CYS A 105 3.47 1.32 -0.30
CA CYS A 105 2.84 0.90 -1.54
C CYS A 105 3.57 -0.31 -2.13
N ILE A 106 2.96 -0.93 -3.15
CA ILE A 106 3.59 -2.01 -3.93
C ILE A 106 4.87 -1.49 -4.59
N GLY A 107 5.88 -2.37 -4.73
CA GLY A 107 7.15 -2.06 -5.39
C GLY A 107 8.11 -1.23 -4.54
N ALA A 108 7.99 -1.29 -3.21
CA ALA A 108 8.78 -0.51 -2.25
C ALA A 108 8.60 1.01 -2.40
N LEU A 109 7.45 1.43 -2.95
CA LEU A 109 7.17 2.84 -3.16
C LEU A 109 6.64 3.49 -1.89
N GLN A 110 7.10 4.72 -1.67
CA GLN A 110 6.57 5.64 -0.66
C GLN A 110 6.19 6.94 -1.34
N LEU A 111 5.00 7.43 -1.05
CA LEU A 111 4.53 8.74 -1.50
C LEU A 111 4.45 9.66 -0.29
N LEU A 112 5.26 10.69 -0.32
CA LEU A 112 5.39 11.63 0.79
C LEU A 112 5.07 13.06 0.32
N PRO A 113 4.48 13.91 1.17
CA PRO A 113 4.34 15.33 0.85
C PRO A 113 5.71 15.98 0.54
N SER A 114 5.71 16.96 -0.35
CA SER A 114 6.95 17.71 -0.67
C SER A 114 7.58 18.29 0.59
N GLY A 115 8.88 18.12 0.72
CA GLY A 115 9.66 18.54 1.89
C GLY A 115 9.65 17.57 3.07
N VAL A 116 9.05 16.38 2.88
CA VAL A 116 9.14 15.27 3.84
C VAL A 116 10.04 14.19 3.27
N ASP A 117 11.16 13.96 3.92
CA ASP A 117 12.08 12.89 3.55
C ASP A 117 11.66 11.54 4.17
N PRO A 118 11.99 10.40 3.56
CA PRO A 118 11.75 9.08 4.13
C PRO A 118 12.69 8.83 5.32
N VAL A 119 12.30 9.36 6.49
CA VAL A 119 13.07 9.18 7.71
C VAL A 119 13.06 7.71 8.11
N ASP A 120 14.25 7.20 8.46
CA ASP A 120 14.43 5.84 9.01
C ASP A 120 13.91 4.68 8.13
N PHE A 121 13.94 4.84 6.79
CA PHE A 121 13.51 3.77 5.86
C PHE A 121 14.31 2.46 6.05
N ASN A 122 15.49 2.53 6.67
CA ASN A 122 16.39 1.41 6.97
C ASN A 122 16.28 0.91 8.42
N LYS A 123 15.30 1.40 9.18
CA LYS A 123 15.02 0.94 10.55
C LYS A 123 13.66 0.26 10.62
N VAL A 124 13.61 -0.83 11.38
CA VAL A 124 12.34 -1.48 11.72
C VAL A 124 11.84 -0.91 13.04
N VAL A 125 10.73 -0.19 12.98
CA VAL A 125 10.01 0.29 14.15
C VAL A 125 8.65 -0.41 14.15
N ALA A 126 8.56 -1.51 14.91
CA ALA A 126 7.39 -2.37 14.89
C ALA A 126 7.03 -2.81 16.33
N GLN A 127 5.77 -2.69 16.69
CA GLN A 127 5.25 -3.11 17.98
C GLN A 127 4.68 -4.53 17.86
N PRO A 128 5.17 -5.52 18.63
CA PRO A 128 4.60 -6.86 18.63
C PRO A 128 3.11 -6.84 19.00
N LEU A 129 2.32 -7.65 18.30
CA LEU A 129 0.89 -7.83 18.52
C LEU A 129 0.61 -9.21 19.11
N SER A 130 -0.30 -9.27 20.07
CA SER A 130 -0.96 -10.50 20.50
C SER A 130 -1.96 -10.97 19.44
N GLU A 131 -2.38 -12.23 19.50
CA GLU A 131 -3.42 -12.79 18.64
C GLU A 131 -4.72 -11.97 18.68
N ARG A 132 -5.13 -11.54 19.88
CA ARG A 132 -6.28 -10.67 20.09
C ARG A 132 -6.12 -9.31 19.38
N GLU A 133 -4.96 -8.68 19.45
CA GLU A 133 -4.71 -7.39 18.80
C GLU A 133 -4.72 -7.52 17.27
N VAL A 134 -4.22 -8.65 16.75
CA VAL A 134 -4.35 -8.96 15.30
C VAL A 134 -5.82 -9.12 14.93
N ALA A 135 -6.61 -9.87 15.70
CA ALA A 135 -8.05 -10.03 15.47
C ALA A 135 -8.80 -8.69 15.51
N GLU A 136 -8.51 -7.84 16.49
CA GLU A 136 -9.10 -6.50 16.58
C GLU A 136 -8.72 -5.62 15.38
N HIS A 137 -7.47 -5.69 14.92
CA HIS A 137 -7.01 -4.98 13.73
C HIS A 137 -7.79 -5.43 12.48
N LEU A 138 -7.98 -6.74 12.31
CA LEU A 138 -8.75 -7.31 11.19
C LEU A 138 -10.23 -6.89 11.23
N ARG A 139 -10.88 -6.94 12.39
CA ARG A 139 -12.27 -6.46 12.57
C ARG A 139 -12.42 -4.99 12.18
N ARG A 140 -11.45 -4.14 12.56
CA ARG A 140 -11.45 -2.71 12.21
C ARG A 140 -11.28 -2.46 10.72
N THR A 141 -10.69 -3.40 9.97
CA THR A 141 -10.51 -3.27 8.52
C THR A 141 -11.87 -3.28 7.80
N VAL A 142 -12.85 -4.08 8.29
CA VAL A 142 -14.18 -4.22 7.65
C VAL A 142 -15.21 -3.23 8.20
N THR A 143 -15.03 -2.77 9.43
CA THR A 143 -16.02 -1.89 10.07
C THR A 143 -15.84 -0.44 9.64
N SER A 144 -16.97 0.20 9.29
CA SER A 144 -17.03 1.63 8.94
C SER A 144 -16.86 2.57 10.15
N ALA A 145 -16.47 2.06 11.31
CA ALA A 145 -16.43 2.79 12.56
C ALA A 145 -15.28 3.81 12.64
N GLY A 146 -15.36 4.85 11.80
CA GLY A 146 -14.53 6.06 11.92
C GLY A 146 -15.00 7.01 13.05
N LEU A 147 -15.76 6.55 14.04
CA LEU A 147 -16.35 7.38 15.09
C LEU A 147 -15.72 7.20 16.48
N GLY A 148 -14.61 6.46 16.58
CA GLY A 148 -13.84 6.38 17.82
C GLY A 148 -12.78 7.49 17.93
N PRO A 149 -12.37 7.87 19.17
CA PRO A 149 -11.23 8.75 19.36
C PRO A 149 -9.99 8.13 18.71
N LYS A 150 -9.12 8.98 18.11
CA LYS A 150 -7.80 8.55 17.64
C LYS A 150 -7.11 7.82 18.80
N GLN A 151 -6.91 6.51 18.67
CA GLN A 151 -5.96 5.84 19.55
C GLN A 151 -4.56 6.14 19.03
N GLU A 152 -3.64 6.46 19.94
CA GLU A 152 -2.20 6.52 19.67
C GLU A 152 -1.81 5.19 19.01
N GLY A 153 -1.34 5.25 17.76
CA GLY A 153 -1.03 4.06 16.95
C GLY A 153 -1.79 3.96 15.62
N ASP A 154 -2.74 4.86 15.33
CA ASP A 154 -3.49 4.88 14.06
C ASP A 154 -2.66 5.44 12.86
N ASP A 155 -1.33 5.46 13.00
CA ASP A 155 -0.37 5.85 11.94
C ASP A 155 -0.15 4.78 10.88
N PHE A 156 -0.87 3.65 10.97
CA PHE A 156 -0.78 2.57 10.01
C PHE A 156 -1.41 3.01 8.67
N ARG A 157 -0.55 3.36 7.73
CA ARG A 157 -0.90 3.96 6.44
C ARG A 157 -0.36 3.10 5.31
N ILE A 158 -1.16 2.15 4.87
CA ILE A 158 -0.83 1.25 3.77
C ILE A 158 -1.81 1.42 2.61
N SER A 159 -1.29 1.35 1.40
CA SER A 159 -2.06 1.32 0.16
C SER A 159 -2.00 -0.08 -0.46
N LEU A 160 -3.15 -0.74 -0.55
CA LEU A 160 -3.30 -2.08 -1.12
C LEU A 160 -4.36 -2.09 -2.22
N ALA A 161 -3.95 -2.41 -3.44
CA ALA A 161 -4.82 -2.54 -4.60
C ALA A 161 -5.79 -3.72 -4.50
N GLY A 162 -6.85 -3.72 -5.32
CA GLY A 162 -7.81 -4.80 -5.51
C GLY A 162 -9.16 -4.61 -4.81
N ALA A 163 -10.11 -5.50 -5.10
CA ALA A 163 -11.52 -5.33 -4.74
C ALA A 163 -11.90 -5.90 -3.37
N GLN A 164 -11.08 -6.80 -2.81
CA GLN A 164 -11.33 -7.50 -1.56
C GLN A 164 -10.85 -6.69 -0.35
N GLU A 165 -11.58 -6.76 0.76
CA GLU A 165 -11.13 -6.23 2.06
C GLU A 165 -9.87 -6.95 2.51
N LYS A 166 -8.85 -6.18 2.80
CA LYS A 166 -7.54 -6.71 3.20
C LYS A 166 -6.79 -5.71 4.05
N SER A 167 -5.88 -6.24 4.83
CA SER A 167 -4.88 -5.46 5.56
C SER A 167 -3.50 -6.05 5.32
N ALA A 168 -2.47 -5.44 5.89
CA ALA A 168 -1.14 -6.03 5.86
C ALA A 168 -0.41 -5.74 7.17
N LEU A 169 0.43 -6.68 7.58
CA LEU A 169 1.27 -6.57 8.76
C LEU A 169 2.68 -7.08 8.45
N PRO A 170 3.71 -6.57 9.10
CA PRO A 170 5.01 -7.20 9.07
C PRO A 170 5.05 -8.41 10.00
N TRP A 171 5.63 -9.50 9.51
CA TRP A 171 6.11 -10.61 10.33
C TRP A 171 7.58 -10.34 10.65
N PHE A 172 7.86 -10.00 11.89
CA PHE A 172 9.20 -9.63 12.32
C PHE A 172 9.54 -10.28 13.65
N ASP A 173 10.74 -10.84 13.76
CA ASP A 173 11.23 -11.54 14.96
C ASP A 173 10.24 -12.62 15.48
N GLY A 174 9.68 -13.41 14.56
CA GLY A 174 8.75 -14.50 14.88
C GLY A 174 7.37 -14.04 15.36
N ARG A 175 6.97 -12.79 15.11
CA ARG A 175 5.71 -12.20 15.60
C ARG A 175 5.05 -11.31 14.55
N TRP A 176 3.73 -11.24 14.60
CA TRP A 176 2.99 -10.19 13.93
C TRP A 176 3.22 -8.87 14.67
N CYS A 177 3.43 -7.81 13.93
CA CYS A 177 3.70 -6.49 14.51
C CYS A 177 2.84 -5.41 13.87
N MET A 178 2.59 -4.33 14.62
CA MET A 178 2.08 -3.07 14.09
C MET A 178 3.26 -2.23 13.61
N PRO A 179 3.33 -1.89 12.33
CA PRO A 179 4.43 -1.07 11.81
C PRO A 179 4.24 0.40 12.15
N HIS A 180 5.33 1.09 12.40
CA HIS A 180 5.38 2.54 12.60
C HIS A 180 6.36 3.21 11.63
N GLY A 181 6.09 4.49 11.32
CA GLY A 181 6.96 5.29 10.46
C GLY A 181 7.07 4.74 9.05
N ALA A 182 8.29 4.41 8.63
CA ALA A 182 8.62 3.87 7.30
C ALA A 182 8.73 2.33 7.29
N THR A 183 8.42 1.65 8.39
CA THR A 183 8.50 0.19 8.46
C THR A 183 7.50 -0.45 7.49
N PRO A 184 7.96 -1.20 6.47
CA PRO A 184 7.09 -1.81 5.50
C PRO A 184 6.41 -3.07 6.04
N THR A 185 5.26 -3.41 5.46
CA THR A 185 4.58 -4.67 5.72
C THR A 185 5.15 -5.80 4.86
N THR A 186 5.13 -7.02 5.35
CA THR A 186 5.68 -8.20 4.66
C THR A 186 4.62 -9.20 4.23
N HIS A 187 3.43 -9.13 4.80
CA HIS A 187 2.32 -10.04 4.49
C HIS A 187 1.02 -9.27 4.29
N ILE A 188 0.21 -9.75 3.35
CA ILE A 188 -1.15 -9.29 3.12
C ILE A 188 -2.11 -10.28 3.78
N MET A 189 -3.07 -9.76 4.53
CA MET A 189 -4.14 -10.51 5.17
C MET A 189 -5.46 -10.23 4.46
N LYS A 190 -5.98 -11.22 3.72
CA LYS A 190 -7.23 -11.09 2.97
C LYS A 190 -8.37 -11.72 3.75
N LEU A 191 -9.41 -10.94 4.00
CA LEU A 191 -10.61 -11.39 4.71
C LEU A 191 -11.56 -12.13 3.74
N PRO A 192 -12.45 -13.01 4.23
CA PRO A 192 -13.49 -13.61 3.40
C PRO A 192 -14.34 -12.54 2.70
N LEU A 193 -14.70 -12.79 1.44
CA LEU A 193 -15.54 -11.87 0.67
C LEU A 193 -16.99 -11.80 1.20
N GLY A 194 -17.43 -12.81 1.94
CA GLY A 194 -18.82 -12.90 2.40
C GLY A 194 -19.80 -13.04 1.24
N THR A 195 -20.97 -12.41 1.35
CA THR A 195 -21.96 -12.41 0.27
C THR A 195 -21.73 -11.27 -0.69
N VAL A 196 -21.50 -11.57 -1.97
CA VAL A 196 -21.24 -10.58 -3.02
C VAL A 196 -22.35 -10.54 -4.07
N GLY A 197 -22.51 -9.40 -4.76
CA GLY A 197 -23.48 -9.19 -5.80
C GLY A 197 -24.73 -8.43 -5.33
N GLN A 198 -25.31 -7.63 -6.22
CA GLN A 198 -26.51 -6.83 -5.93
C GLN A 198 -27.80 -7.55 -6.38
N ALA A 199 -27.83 -8.02 -7.61
CA ALA A 199 -29.00 -8.69 -8.18
C ALA A 199 -29.03 -10.19 -7.85
N VAL A 200 -27.89 -10.85 -7.94
CA VAL A 200 -27.71 -12.24 -7.55
C VAL A 200 -26.70 -12.28 -6.42
N LYS A 201 -27.14 -12.72 -5.26
CA LYS A 201 -26.26 -12.87 -4.08
C LYS A 201 -25.53 -14.21 -4.18
N VAL A 202 -24.19 -14.13 -4.21
CA VAL A 202 -23.33 -15.30 -4.21
C VAL A 202 -22.60 -15.36 -2.87
N ASP A 203 -22.69 -16.49 -2.19
CA ASP A 203 -21.93 -16.73 -0.97
C ASP A 203 -20.47 -17.05 -1.31
N MET A 204 -19.57 -16.15 -0.90
CA MET A 204 -18.12 -16.26 -1.07
C MET A 204 -17.41 -16.33 0.29
N SER A 205 -18.10 -16.81 1.33
CA SER A 205 -17.53 -16.93 2.68
C SER A 205 -16.33 -17.90 2.74
N THR A 206 -16.22 -18.81 1.76
CA THR A 206 -15.09 -19.73 1.58
C THR A 206 -14.01 -19.22 0.61
N SER A 207 -14.01 -17.93 0.29
CA SER A 207 -13.03 -17.35 -0.65
C SER A 207 -11.59 -17.51 -0.17
N VAL A 208 -11.36 -17.55 1.13
CA VAL A 208 -10.04 -17.78 1.74
C VAL A 208 -9.52 -19.16 1.39
N GLU A 209 -10.32 -20.19 1.62
CA GLU A 209 -9.97 -21.58 1.32
C GLU A 209 -9.82 -21.81 -0.19
N ASN A 210 -10.71 -21.22 -0.98
CA ASN A 210 -10.67 -21.32 -2.42
C ASN A 210 -9.36 -20.73 -2.99
N GLU A 211 -8.99 -19.52 -2.58
CA GLU A 211 -7.76 -18.88 -3.04
C GLU A 211 -6.53 -19.65 -2.57
N TRP A 212 -6.51 -20.13 -1.31
CA TRP A 212 -5.44 -20.97 -0.81
C TRP A 212 -5.30 -22.26 -1.60
N LEU A 213 -6.40 -22.97 -1.90
CA LEU A 213 -6.39 -24.18 -2.70
C LEU A 213 -5.88 -23.91 -4.12
N CYS A 214 -6.32 -22.82 -4.75
CA CYS A 214 -5.84 -22.42 -6.07
C CYS A 214 -4.31 -22.19 -6.06
N THR A 215 -3.76 -21.54 -5.04
CA THR A 215 -2.29 -21.36 -4.95
C THR A 215 -1.57 -22.69 -4.78
N LYS A 216 -2.12 -23.66 -4.02
CA LYS A 216 -1.54 -25.00 -3.89
C LYS A 216 -1.57 -25.78 -5.22
N ILE A 217 -2.67 -25.68 -5.97
CA ILE A 217 -2.80 -26.30 -7.29
C ILE A 217 -1.76 -25.71 -8.25
N LEU A 218 -1.65 -24.37 -8.34
CA LEU A 218 -0.68 -23.71 -9.21
C LEU A 218 0.76 -24.08 -8.84
N SER A 219 1.08 -24.14 -7.55
CA SER A 219 2.40 -24.59 -7.08
C SER A 219 2.68 -26.05 -7.47
N ALA A 220 1.67 -26.93 -7.40
CA ALA A 220 1.81 -28.32 -7.83
C ALA A 220 2.08 -28.46 -9.35
N TYR A 221 1.62 -27.52 -10.16
CA TYR A 221 1.97 -27.40 -11.58
C TYR A 221 3.35 -26.78 -11.84
N GLY A 222 4.10 -26.44 -10.79
CA GLY A 222 5.45 -25.86 -10.91
C GLY A 222 5.46 -24.36 -11.22
N LEU A 223 4.33 -23.69 -11.05
CA LEU A 223 4.27 -22.22 -11.19
C LEU A 223 4.81 -21.57 -9.91
N ASP A 224 5.55 -20.49 -10.09
CA ASP A 224 6.03 -19.65 -8.99
C ASP A 224 4.87 -18.80 -8.45
N VAL A 225 4.43 -19.12 -7.24
CA VAL A 225 3.32 -18.43 -6.56
C VAL A 225 3.76 -17.93 -5.19
N ALA A 226 3.21 -16.79 -4.79
CA ALA A 226 3.50 -16.24 -3.47
C ALA A 226 3.12 -17.23 -2.36
N PRO A 227 4.01 -17.49 -1.39
CA PRO A 227 3.71 -18.33 -0.23
C PRO A 227 2.44 -17.86 0.47
N SER A 228 1.53 -18.79 0.75
CA SER A 228 0.27 -18.45 1.41
C SER A 228 -0.15 -19.55 2.40
N SER A 229 -0.85 -19.10 3.45
CA SER A 229 -1.43 -19.95 4.48
C SER A 229 -2.77 -19.40 4.96
N ILE A 230 -3.59 -20.25 5.56
CA ILE A 230 -4.80 -19.81 6.26
C ILE A 230 -4.41 -19.51 7.70
N GLY A 231 -4.65 -18.27 8.13
CA GLY A 231 -4.49 -17.83 9.52
C GLY A 231 -5.85 -17.70 10.21
N VAL A 232 -5.88 -18.03 11.50
CA VAL A 232 -7.05 -17.82 12.36
C VAL A 232 -6.58 -17.06 13.59
N PHE A 233 -7.18 -15.90 13.83
CA PHE A 233 -6.90 -15.03 14.97
C PHE A 233 -8.22 -14.83 15.70
N GLU A 234 -8.42 -15.51 16.82
CA GLU A 234 -9.71 -15.64 17.50
C GLU A 234 -10.79 -16.12 16.50
N ASP A 235 -11.78 -15.28 16.20
CA ASP A 235 -12.89 -15.52 15.25
C ASP A 235 -12.58 -15.04 13.82
N GLN A 236 -11.41 -14.44 13.57
CA GLN A 236 -11.03 -13.88 12.29
C GLN A 236 -10.19 -14.87 11.47
N LYS A 237 -10.80 -15.43 10.43
CA LYS A 237 -10.11 -16.27 9.45
C LYS A 237 -9.65 -15.41 8.27
N VAL A 238 -8.40 -15.57 7.85
CA VAL A 238 -7.80 -14.80 6.75
C VAL A 238 -6.90 -15.68 5.89
N LEU A 239 -6.74 -15.32 4.63
CA LEU A 239 -5.62 -15.77 3.82
C LEU A 239 -4.43 -14.84 4.09
N VAL A 240 -3.36 -15.40 4.59
CA VAL A 240 -2.07 -14.73 4.79
C VAL A 240 -1.21 -15.01 3.57
N VAL A 241 -0.81 -13.96 2.85
CA VAL A 241 0.02 -14.05 1.64
C VAL A 241 1.30 -13.28 1.87
N GLU A 242 2.45 -13.94 1.70
CA GLU A 242 3.74 -13.27 1.74
C GLU A 242 3.89 -12.32 0.54
N ARG A 243 4.36 -11.11 0.77
CA ARG A 243 4.57 -10.12 -0.28
C ARG A 243 5.83 -10.45 -1.06
N PHE A 244 5.70 -10.69 -2.35
CA PHE A 244 6.81 -10.99 -3.26
C PHE A 244 7.75 -9.78 -3.47
N ASP A 245 7.26 -8.57 -3.21
CA ASP A 245 7.97 -7.31 -3.37
C ASP A 245 8.70 -6.86 -2.07
N ARG A 246 8.83 -7.76 -1.10
CA ARG A 246 9.48 -7.46 0.20
C ARG A 246 10.43 -8.57 0.60
N ARG A 247 11.58 -8.15 1.13
CA ARG A 247 12.57 -9.07 1.72
C ARG A 247 13.29 -8.40 2.89
N TRP A 248 13.39 -9.14 4.00
CA TRP A 248 14.25 -8.71 5.09
C TRP A 248 15.72 -8.85 4.71
N GLN A 249 16.49 -7.78 4.91
CA GLN A 249 17.93 -7.79 4.72
C GLN A 249 18.61 -7.35 6.02
N GLY A 250 19.57 -8.16 6.49
CA GLY A 250 20.46 -7.76 7.59
C GLY A 250 21.54 -6.82 7.04
N ILE A 251 21.73 -5.68 7.71
CA ILE A 251 22.87 -4.80 7.51
C ILE A 251 23.70 -4.71 8.81
N ALA A 252 24.97 -4.31 8.66
CA ALA A 252 25.91 -4.24 9.80
C ALA A 252 25.37 -3.45 11.00
N ASN A 253 24.39 -2.55 10.80
CA ASN A 253 23.82 -1.69 11.83
C ASN A 253 22.30 -1.89 12.01
N GLY A 254 21.73 -2.99 11.56
CA GLY A 254 20.31 -3.27 11.74
C GLY A 254 19.69 -4.15 10.67
N THR A 255 18.38 -4.32 10.76
CA THR A 255 17.57 -5.06 9.76
C THR A 255 16.64 -4.08 9.07
N HIS A 256 16.53 -4.17 7.75
CA HIS A 256 15.55 -3.41 6.98
C HIS A 256 14.84 -4.31 5.98
N CYS A 257 13.73 -3.83 5.44
CA CYS A 257 12.96 -4.53 4.42
C CYS A 257 13.07 -3.78 3.10
N VAL A 258 13.38 -4.46 2.03
CA VAL A 258 13.48 -3.94 0.66
C VAL A 258 12.49 -4.65 -0.26
#